data_e7afa90c57000cdda21972c1b3f3e0b7
#
_entry.id   e7afa90c57000cdda21972c1b3f3e0b7
#
_cell.length_a   1.000
_cell.length_b   1.000
_cell.length_c   1.000
_cell.angle_alpha   90.00
_cell.angle_beta   90.00
_cell.angle_gamma   90.00
#
_symmetry.space_group_name_H-M   'P 1'
#
loop_
_entity.id
_entity.type
_entity.pdbx_description
1 polymer ?
#
loop_
_entity_poly.entity_id
_entity_poly.type
_entity_poly.pdbx_seq_one_letter_code
_entity_poly.pdbx_strand_id
1 'polypeptide(L)'
;IGHFALQHNLVDKGIIDVAELEKALPGLQFSWKEGREGQIQMAMNDSVYGEELRTSEISNLVSIVAAIPAVRTHLLEQQRSLSKATSVVMDGRDIGTVVFPNAAHKFFLNAEPEIRAKRRYAEMQAKGIPASFEEVLANVIERDRMDSTRTIAPLAKAEDAVEIDTSTMDVKAVFQLLC
;
A
#
# COMPACT_ATOMS: atom_id res chain seq x y z
N ILE A 1 2.04 -9.69 -0.58
CA ILE A 1 1.35 -10.74 -1.36
C ILE A 1 1.78 -10.68 -2.83
N GLY A 2 1.79 -9.52 -3.52
CA GLY A 2 2.25 -9.44 -4.92
C GLY A 2 3.64 -10.01 -5.15
N HIS A 3 4.60 -9.72 -4.28
CA HIS A 3 5.94 -10.30 -4.31
C HIS A 3 5.91 -11.84 -4.16
N PHE A 4 5.11 -12.35 -3.23
CA PHE A 4 4.91 -13.79 -3.06
C PHE A 4 4.37 -14.44 -4.35
N ALA A 5 3.37 -13.82 -4.97
CA ALA A 5 2.79 -14.34 -6.21
C ALA A 5 3.83 -14.42 -7.34
N LEU A 6 4.72 -13.43 -7.46
CA LEU A 6 5.83 -13.47 -8.43
C LEU A 6 6.83 -14.58 -8.10
N GLN A 7 7.27 -14.69 -6.85
CA GLN A 7 8.24 -15.71 -6.44
C GLN A 7 7.75 -17.16 -6.66
N HIS A 8 6.44 -17.37 -6.58
CA HIS A 8 5.83 -18.71 -6.73
C HIS A 8 5.24 -18.95 -8.12
N ASN A 9 5.60 -18.10 -9.10
CA ASN A 9 5.14 -18.21 -10.49
C ASN A 9 3.60 -18.20 -10.63
N LEU A 10 2.91 -17.46 -9.73
CA LEU A 10 1.46 -17.29 -9.78
C LEU A 10 1.04 -16.11 -10.66
N VAL A 11 1.97 -15.51 -11.40
CA VAL A 11 1.73 -14.38 -12.31
C VAL A 11 2.26 -14.74 -13.68
N ASP A 12 1.38 -14.75 -14.68
CA ASP A 12 1.76 -14.87 -16.09
C ASP A 12 1.27 -13.65 -16.85
N LYS A 13 2.19 -12.91 -17.48
CA LYS A 13 1.90 -11.68 -18.27
C LYS A 13 1.00 -10.67 -17.53
N GLY A 14 1.21 -10.51 -16.22
CA GLY A 14 0.42 -9.61 -15.37
C GLY A 14 -0.95 -10.18 -14.94
N ILE A 15 -1.28 -11.40 -15.30
CA ILE A 15 -2.50 -12.10 -14.87
C ILE A 15 -2.14 -12.98 -13.67
N ILE A 16 -2.92 -12.88 -12.60
CA ILE A 16 -2.70 -13.64 -11.37
C ILE A 16 -3.53 -14.92 -11.39
N ASP A 17 -2.92 -16.05 -11.06
CA ASP A 17 -3.64 -17.27 -10.74
C ASP A 17 -4.30 -17.12 -9.36
N VAL A 18 -5.54 -16.64 -9.38
CA VAL A 18 -6.31 -16.33 -8.17
C VAL A 18 -6.56 -17.59 -7.35
N ALA A 19 -6.83 -18.73 -8.02
CA ALA A 19 -7.16 -19.97 -7.33
C ALA A 19 -5.97 -20.53 -6.53
N GLU A 20 -4.78 -20.52 -7.11
CA GLU A 20 -3.56 -20.93 -6.40
C GLU A 20 -3.14 -19.91 -5.34
N LEU A 21 -3.32 -18.61 -5.59
CA LEU A 21 -3.06 -17.60 -4.60
C LEU A 21 -3.99 -17.77 -3.38
N GLU A 22 -5.29 -18.01 -3.59
CA GLU A 22 -6.26 -18.22 -2.50
C GLU A 22 -5.90 -19.42 -1.63
N LYS A 23 -5.41 -20.51 -2.21
CA LYS A 23 -4.93 -21.69 -1.47
C LYS A 23 -3.72 -21.37 -0.60
N ALA A 24 -2.86 -20.45 -1.04
CA ALA A 24 -1.66 -20.08 -0.32
C ALA A 24 -1.91 -19.10 0.82
N LEU A 25 -2.97 -18.26 0.76
CA LEU A 25 -3.25 -17.20 1.73
C LEU A 25 -3.22 -17.65 3.19
N PRO A 26 -3.81 -18.79 3.61
CA PRO A 26 -3.79 -19.22 5.01
C PRO A 26 -2.38 -19.44 5.58
N GLY A 27 -1.41 -19.75 4.70
CA GLY A 27 0.00 -19.91 5.07
C GLY A 27 0.79 -18.60 5.16
N LEU A 28 0.20 -17.46 4.76
CA LEU A 28 0.87 -16.16 4.79
C LEU A 28 0.56 -15.44 6.10
N GLN A 29 1.53 -15.43 7.02
CA GLN A 29 1.41 -14.77 8.32
C GLN A 29 2.25 -13.50 8.36
N PHE A 30 1.67 -12.40 8.86
CA PHE A 30 2.38 -11.14 9.05
C PHE A 30 2.69 -10.92 10.53
N SER A 31 3.89 -10.43 10.80
CA SER A 31 4.36 -10.15 12.17
C SER A 31 5.28 -8.94 12.18
N TRP A 32 5.50 -8.39 13.39
CA TRP A 32 6.53 -7.40 13.61
C TRP A 32 7.83 -8.09 13.99
N LYS A 33 8.93 -7.71 13.37
CA LYS A 33 10.28 -8.16 13.71
C LYS A 33 11.21 -6.98 13.94
N GLU A 34 12.11 -7.15 14.87
CA GLU A 34 13.22 -6.23 15.04
C GLU A 34 14.23 -6.49 13.92
N GLY A 35 14.44 -5.47 13.09
CA GLY A 35 15.43 -5.46 12.02
C GLY A 35 16.82 -5.07 12.53
N ARG A 36 17.74 -4.89 11.60
CA ARG A 36 19.05 -4.33 11.90
C ARG A 36 18.88 -2.92 12.45
N GLU A 37 19.68 -2.53 13.43
CA GLU A 37 19.64 -1.21 14.09
C GLU A 37 18.39 -0.93 14.97
N GLY A 38 17.67 -1.97 15.44
CA GLY A 38 16.53 -1.81 16.35
C GLY A 38 15.25 -1.28 15.70
N GLN A 39 15.20 -1.21 14.39
CA GLN A 39 13.99 -0.81 13.67
C GLN A 39 12.96 -1.93 13.68
N ILE A 40 11.71 -1.59 13.95
CA ILE A 40 10.61 -2.54 13.84
C ILE A 40 10.15 -2.60 12.37
N GLN A 41 10.17 -3.79 11.79
CA GLN A 41 9.83 -4.02 10.39
C GLN A 41 8.74 -5.10 10.28
N MET A 42 7.91 -4.98 9.25
CA MET A 42 6.93 -6.01 8.92
C MET A 42 7.62 -7.19 8.25
N ALA A 43 7.33 -8.38 8.75
CA ALA A 43 7.76 -9.65 8.16
C ALA A 43 6.56 -10.42 7.63
N MET A 44 6.78 -11.22 6.60
CA MET A 44 5.84 -12.23 6.12
C MET A 44 6.54 -13.59 6.20
N ASN A 45 5.92 -14.55 6.92
CA ASN A 45 6.51 -15.87 7.19
C ASN A 45 7.95 -15.77 7.71
N ASP A 46 8.14 -14.89 8.69
CA ASP A 46 9.45 -14.62 9.32
C ASP A 46 10.51 -13.94 8.45
N SER A 47 10.24 -13.70 7.19
CA SER A 47 11.12 -12.97 6.28
C SER A 47 10.79 -11.49 6.25
N VAL A 48 11.79 -10.64 6.50
CA VAL A 48 11.70 -9.19 6.34
C VAL A 48 12.06 -8.84 4.91
N TYR A 49 11.26 -7.99 4.31
CA TYR A 49 11.43 -7.53 2.93
C TYR A 49 11.82 -6.04 2.91
N GLY A 50 12.60 -5.66 1.92
CA GLY A 50 13.13 -4.31 1.75
C GLY A 50 12.81 -3.70 0.37
N GLU A 51 13.84 -3.25 -0.33
CA GLU A 51 13.71 -2.56 -1.63
C GLU A 51 13.12 -3.46 -2.74
N GLU A 52 13.21 -4.78 -2.60
CA GLU A 52 12.59 -5.74 -3.52
C GLU A 52 11.07 -5.57 -3.65
N LEU A 53 10.41 -4.98 -2.66
CA LEU A 53 8.98 -4.67 -2.72
C LEU A 53 8.65 -3.40 -3.52
N ARG A 54 9.67 -2.62 -3.91
CA ARG A 54 9.52 -1.30 -4.54
C ARG A 54 9.77 -1.30 -6.04
N THR A 55 9.82 -2.47 -6.65
CA THR A 55 10.00 -2.60 -8.10
C THR A 55 8.76 -2.13 -8.87
N SER A 56 8.95 -1.73 -10.13
CA SER A 56 7.85 -1.37 -11.02
C SER A 56 6.89 -2.54 -11.24
N GLU A 57 7.43 -3.77 -11.34
CA GLU A 57 6.64 -4.98 -11.52
C GLU A 57 5.68 -5.21 -10.35
N ILE A 58 6.17 -5.14 -9.10
CA ILE A 58 5.31 -5.25 -7.91
C ILE A 58 4.33 -4.09 -7.84
N SER A 59 4.77 -2.87 -8.15
CA SER A 59 3.90 -1.70 -8.14
C SER A 59 2.69 -1.84 -9.06
N ASN A 60 2.86 -2.48 -10.22
CA ASN A 60 1.78 -2.74 -11.16
C ASN A 60 0.81 -3.82 -10.66
N LEU A 61 1.29 -4.77 -9.84
CA LEU A 61 0.45 -5.85 -9.29
C LEU A 61 -0.33 -5.43 -8.04
N VAL A 62 0.09 -4.38 -7.32
CA VAL A 62 -0.50 -4.02 -6.01
C VAL A 62 -2.01 -3.82 -6.09
N SER A 63 -2.49 -3.02 -7.04
CA SER A 63 -3.93 -2.73 -7.15
C SER A 63 -4.73 -3.93 -7.63
N ILE A 64 -4.14 -4.78 -8.51
CA ILE A 64 -4.75 -6.02 -9.00
C ILE A 64 -4.91 -7.00 -7.83
N VAL A 65 -3.83 -7.25 -7.09
CA VAL A 65 -3.84 -8.14 -5.91
C VAL A 65 -4.81 -7.61 -4.84
N ALA A 66 -4.80 -6.29 -4.61
CA ALA A 66 -5.68 -5.66 -3.62
C ALA A 66 -7.16 -5.68 -3.98
N ALA A 67 -7.52 -5.93 -5.24
CA ALA A 67 -8.90 -6.09 -5.68
C ALA A 67 -9.45 -7.51 -5.46
N ILE A 68 -8.60 -8.52 -5.19
CA ILE A 68 -9.01 -9.91 -4.97
C ILE A 68 -9.72 -10.02 -3.60
N PRO A 69 -11.00 -10.46 -3.54
CA PRO A 69 -11.77 -10.50 -2.30
C PRO A 69 -11.12 -11.31 -1.17
N ALA A 70 -10.62 -12.51 -1.48
CA ALA A 70 -9.98 -13.37 -0.51
C ALA A 70 -8.69 -12.76 0.08
N VAL A 71 -7.87 -12.08 -0.77
CA VAL A 71 -6.69 -11.35 -0.32
C VAL A 71 -7.09 -10.23 0.65
N ARG A 72 -8.14 -9.50 0.34
CA ARG A 72 -8.63 -8.43 1.23
C ARG A 72 -9.09 -8.95 2.57
N THR A 73 -9.91 -10.00 2.58
CA THR A 73 -10.38 -10.62 3.81
C THR A 73 -9.21 -11.07 4.67
N HIS A 74 -8.25 -11.79 4.10
CA HIS A 74 -7.06 -12.25 4.78
C HIS A 74 -6.23 -11.08 5.36
N LEU A 75 -5.95 -10.05 4.55
CA LEU A 75 -5.18 -8.89 4.99
C LEU A 75 -5.89 -8.07 6.06
N LEU A 76 -7.21 -7.93 6.00
CA LEU A 76 -7.98 -7.21 7.00
C LEU A 76 -7.82 -7.83 8.40
N GLU A 77 -7.89 -9.16 8.49
CA GLU A 77 -7.67 -9.88 9.75
C GLU A 77 -6.24 -9.69 10.26
N GLN A 78 -5.25 -9.82 9.39
CA GLN A 78 -3.84 -9.64 9.73
C GLN A 78 -3.56 -8.19 10.21
N GLN A 79 -4.02 -7.19 9.48
CA GLN A 79 -3.84 -5.77 9.85
C GLN A 79 -4.46 -5.45 11.22
N ARG A 80 -5.67 -5.93 11.48
CA ARG A 80 -6.33 -5.76 12.78
C ARG A 80 -5.62 -6.50 13.90
N SER A 81 -5.07 -7.67 13.61
CA SER A 81 -4.29 -8.43 14.59
C SER A 81 -3.02 -7.70 15.01
N LEU A 82 -2.28 -7.15 14.07
CA LEU A 82 -1.05 -6.39 14.32
C LEU A 82 -1.26 -5.17 15.22
N SER A 83 -2.45 -4.57 15.22
CA SER A 83 -2.77 -3.40 16.02
C SER A 83 -3.23 -3.70 17.45
N LYS A 84 -3.50 -4.96 17.79
CA LYS A 84 -4.02 -5.32 19.14
C LYS A 84 -2.99 -5.16 20.25
N ALA A 85 -1.72 -5.30 19.95
CA ALA A 85 -0.63 -5.33 20.92
C ALA A 85 0.04 -3.96 21.13
N THR A 86 -0.17 -2.99 20.23
CA THR A 86 0.52 -1.70 20.27
C THR A 86 -0.27 -0.62 19.52
N SER A 87 0.02 0.65 19.81
CA SER A 87 -0.44 1.76 19.00
C SER A 87 0.21 1.71 17.62
N VAL A 88 -0.57 1.98 16.59
CA VAL A 88 -0.09 1.93 15.20
C VAL A 88 -0.45 3.21 14.45
N VAL A 89 0.42 3.61 13.55
CA VAL A 89 0.11 4.55 12.46
C VAL A 89 0.08 3.72 11.18
N MET A 90 -1.01 3.75 10.47
CA MET A 90 -1.19 2.94 9.27
C MET A 90 -1.68 3.79 8.10
N ASP A 91 -1.03 3.64 6.97
CA ASP A 91 -1.41 4.28 5.72
C ASP A 91 -2.05 3.28 4.75
N GLY A 92 -2.92 3.76 3.88
CA GLY A 92 -3.57 2.93 2.87
C GLY A 92 -4.77 3.64 2.22
N ARG A 93 -5.59 2.88 1.50
CA ARG A 93 -6.71 3.41 0.71
C ARG A 93 -8.04 3.36 1.46
N ASP A 94 -8.18 2.41 2.36
CA ASP A 94 -9.41 2.07 3.08
C ASP A 94 -9.18 1.89 4.59
N ILE A 95 -8.09 2.45 5.11
CA ILE A 95 -7.73 2.27 6.52
C ILE A 95 -8.79 2.88 7.43
N GLY A 96 -9.20 4.12 7.18
CA GLY A 96 -10.20 4.82 8.01
C GLY A 96 -11.66 4.42 7.74
N THR A 97 -11.93 3.72 6.64
CA THR A 97 -13.31 3.32 6.27
C THR A 97 -13.60 1.86 6.55
N VAL A 98 -12.60 0.97 6.40
CA VAL A 98 -12.79 -0.49 6.50
C VAL A 98 -11.89 -1.12 7.56
N VAL A 99 -10.59 -0.83 7.56
CA VAL A 99 -9.65 -1.50 8.47
C VAL A 99 -9.87 -1.04 9.91
N PHE A 100 -9.84 0.27 10.15
CA PHE A 100 -10.03 0.90 11.46
C PHE A 100 -11.11 2.00 11.40
N PRO A 101 -12.38 1.64 11.19
CA PRO A 101 -13.47 2.61 11.09
C PRO A 101 -13.71 3.41 12.38
N ASN A 102 -13.22 2.91 13.51
CA ASN A 102 -13.33 3.56 14.81
C ASN A 102 -12.00 4.14 15.32
N ALA A 103 -11.02 4.39 14.44
CA ALA A 103 -9.78 5.04 14.84
C ALA A 103 -10.06 6.46 15.36
N ALA A 104 -9.37 6.85 16.44
CA ALA A 104 -9.57 8.16 17.06
C ALA A 104 -9.08 9.32 16.18
N HIS A 105 -8.07 9.07 15.35
CA HIS A 105 -7.51 10.06 14.43
C HIS A 105 -7.48 9.50 13.03
N LYS A 106 -8.12 10.19 12.10
CA LYS A 106 -8.16 9.83 10.69
C LYS A 106 -7.82 11.05 9.84
N PHE A 107 -6.87 10.87 8.97
CA PHE A 107 -6.44 11.90 8.03
C PHE A 107 -6.58 11.35 6.60
N PHE A 108 -7.21 12.13 5.74
CA PHE A 108 -7.29 11.83 4.32
C PHE A 108 -6.35 12.77 3.58
N LEU A 109 -5.16 12.26 3.27
CA LEU A 109 -4.14 13.02 2.56
C LEU A 109 -4.41 12.97 1.06
N ASN A 110 -4.56 14.12 0.45
CA ASN A 110 -4.76 14.29 -0.98
C ASN A 110 -3.60 15.10 -1.60
N ALA A 111 -3.38 14.93 -2.87
CA ALA A 111 -2.57 15.78 -3.72
C ALA A 111 -2.92 15.55 -5.18
N GLU A 112 -2.75 16.57 -6.02
CA GLU A 112 -2.97 16.43 -7.45
C GLU A 112 -2.13 15.29 -8.06
N PRO A 113 -2.67 14.51 -9.02
CA PRO A 113 -1.96 13.38 -9.64
C PRO A 113 -0.58 13.75 -10.19
N GLU A 114 -0.48 14.91 -10.82
CA GLU A 114 0.79 15.41 -11.36
C GLU A 114 1.84 15.70 -10.27
N ILE A 115 1.41 16.24 -9.12
CA ILE A 115 2.30 16.49 -7.98
C ILE A 115 2.80 15.18 -7.40
N ARG A 116 1.92 14.19 -7.24
CA ARG A 116 2.30 12.85 -6.77
C ARG A 116 3.24 12.15 -7.76
N ALA A 117 2.98 12.29 -9.06
CA ALA A 117 3.86 11.77 -10.11
C ALA A 117 5.24 12.43 -10.08
N LYS A 118 5.32 13.76 -9.91
CA LYS A 118 6.60 14.48 -9.76
C LYS A 118 7.41 13.99 -8.56
N ARG A 119 6.76 13.82 -7.39
CA ARG A 119 7.41 13.30 -6.18
C ARG A 119 7.96 11.89 -6.42
N ARG A 120 7.14 11.00 -6.99
CA ARG A 120 7.54 9.62 -7.28
C ARG A 120 8.65 9.55 -8.34
N TYR A 121 8.55 10.35 -9.39
CA TYR A 121 9.59 10.43 -10.42
C TYR A 121 10.94 10.89 -9.84
N ALA A 122 10.93 11.93 -9.00
CA ALA A 122 12.13 12.41 -8.33
C ALA A 122 12.75 11.33 -7.41
N GLU A 123 11.92 10.57 -6.67
CA GLU A 123 12.40 9.45 -5.87
C GLU A 123 13.04 8.34 -6.73
N MET A 124 12.42 7.99 -7.85
CA MET A 124 12.97 6.98 -8.77
C MET A 124 14.29 7.44 -9.38
N GLN A 125 14.39 8.71 -9.79
CA GLN A 125 15.64 9.28 -10.30
C GLN A 125 16.76 9.25 -9.24
N ALA A 126 16.44 9.61 -7.99
CA ALA A 126 17.41 9.57 -6.89
C ALA A 126 17.93 8.15 -6.59
N LYS A 127 17.13 7.13 -6.89
CA LYS A 127 17.49 5.69 -6.74
C LYS A 127 18.12 5.10 -8.01
N GLY A 128 18.28 5.87 -9.08
CA GLY A 128 18.78 5.38 -10.36
C GLY A 128 17.86 4.40 -11.08
N ILE A 129 16.55 4.42 -10.76
CA ILE A 129 15.53 3.58 -11.41
C ILE A 129 15.10 4.25 -12.72
N PRO A 130 15.30 3.61 -13.89
CA PRO A 130 14.89 4.18 -15.16
C PRO A 130 13.36 4.31 -15.24
N ALA A 131 12.87 5.50 -15.56
CA ALA A 131 11.46 5.76 -15.84
C ALA A 131 11.33 7.08 -16.59
N SER A 132 10.26 7.26 -17.36
CA SER A 132 9.83 8.57 -17.86
C SER A 132 8.77 9.16 -16.92
N PHE A 133 8.66 10.49 -16.94
CA PHE A 133 7.62 11.19 -16.16
C PHE A 133 6.22 10.78 -16.63
N GLU A 134 6.03 10.64 -17.92
CA GLU A 134 4.77 10.25 -18.56
C GLU A 134 4.31 8.87 -18.11
N GLU A 135 5.22 7.89 -18.04
CA GLU A 135 4.92 6.56 -17.53
C GLU A 135 4.53 6.58 -16.04
N VAL A 136 5.24 7.36 -15.24
CA VAL A 136 4.93 7.51 -13.81
C VAL A 136 3.58 8.18 -13.62
N LEU A 137 3.26 9.22 -14.38
CA LEU A 137 1.97 9.92 -14.32
C LEU A 137 0.82 8.99 -14.73
N ALA A 138 0.97 8.29 -15.86
CA ALA A 138 -0.02 7.32 -16.32
C ALA A 138 -0.28 6.23 -15.27
N ASN A 139 0.78 5.71 -14.63
CA ASN A 139 0.66 4.72 -13.57
C ASN A 139 -0.07 5.29 -12.33
N VAL A 140 0.21 6.54 -11.93
CA VAL A 140 -0.48 7.19 -10.80
C VAL A 140 -1.98 7.31 -11.10
N ILE A 141 -2.35 7.82 -12.27
CA ILE A 141 -3.76 8.00 -12.67
C ILE A 141 -4.49 6.65 -12.74
N GLU A 142 -3.89 5.64 -13.35
CA GLU A 142 -4.51 4.32 -13.48
C GLU A 142 -4.70 3.64 -12.10
N ARG A 143 -3.73 3.76 -11.20
CA ARG A 143 -3.88 3.25 -9.83
C ARG A 143 -5.00 3.93 -9.07
N ASP A 144 -5.11 5.25 -9.18
CA ASP A 144 -6.21 5.99 -8.55
C ASP A 144 -7.56 5.53 -9.09
N ARG A 145 -7.66 5.35 -10.41
CA ARG A 145 -8.86 4.81 -11.04
C ARG A 145 -9.20 3.43 -10.48
N MET A 146 -8.25 2.51 -10.47
CA MET A 146 -8.44 1.14 -9.96
C MET A 146 -8.84 1.15 -8.48
N ASP A 147 -8.15 1.91 -7.64
CA ASP A 147 -8.39 1.97 -6.21
C ASP A 147 -9.75 2.62 -5.87
N SER A 148 -10.19 3.60 -6.67
CA SER A 148 -11.47 4.31 -6.46
C SER A 148 -12.68 3.54 -7.00
N THR A 149 -12.50 2.74 -8.05
CA THR A 149 -13.61 2.05 -8.73
C THR A 149 -13.77 0.58 -8.34
N ARG A 150 -12.86 0.04 -7.53
CA ARG A 150 -12.98 -1.35 -7.07
C ARG A 150 -14.25 -1.54 -6.24
N THR A 151 -14.90 -2.70 -6.42
CA THR A 151 -16.19 -3.02 -5.79
C THR A 151 -16.07 -3.18 -4.27
N ILE A 152 -14.93 -3.67 -3.77
CA ILE A 152 -14.72 -3.95 -2.33
C ILE A 152 -13.73 -2.94 -1.77
N ALA A 153 -14.13 -2.21 -0.73
CA ALA A 153 -13.33 -1.24 0.01
C ALA A 153 -12.60 -0.24 -0.91
N PRO A 154 -13.32 0.54 -1.72
CA PRO A 154 -12.74 1.54 -2.60
C PRO A 154 -11.96 2.59 -1.81
N LEU A 155 -11.07 3.31 -2.49
CA LEU A 155 -10.48 4.52 -1.94
C LEU A 155 -11.59 5.53 -1.65
N ALA A 156 -11.83 5.80 -0.38
CA ALA A 156 -12.83 6.77 0.05
C ALA A 156 -12.39 7.46 1.35
N LYS A 157 -12.73 8.73 1.47
CA LYS A 157 -12.56 9.49 2.71
C LYS A 157 -13.62 9.02 3.72
N ALA A 158 -13.20 8.67 4.94
CA ALA A 158 -14.14 8.46 6.04
C ALA A 158 -14.83 9.78 6.41
N GLU A 159 -16.10 9.73 6.83
CA GLU A 159 -16.89 10.93 7.14
C GLU A 159 -16.23 11.80 8.23
N ASP A 160 -15.61 11.17 9.21
CA ASP A 160 -14.91 11.78 10.32
C ASP A 160 -13.40 12.04 10.06
N ALA A 161 -12.92 11.83 8.83
CA ALA A 161 -11.54 12.09 8.49
C ALA A 161 -11.29 13.58 8.18
N VAL A 162 -10.22 14.11 8.75
CA VAL A 162 -9.68 15.42 8.39
C VAL A 162 -9.02 15.32 7.02
N GLU A 163 -9.50 16.10 6.07
CA GLU A 163 -8.92 16.16 4.73
C GLU A 163 -7.79 17.18 4.68
N ILE A 164 -6.67 16.79 4.09
CA ILE A 164 -5.48 17.63 3.96
C ILE A 164 -4.99 17.54 2.51
N ASP A 165 -5.04 18.67 1.81
CA ASP A 165 -4.39 18.81 0.50
C ASP A 165 -2.90 19.10 0.71
N THR A 166 -2.07 18.15 0.29
CA THR A 166 -0.62 18.25 0.41
C THR A 166 0.07 18.71 -0.88
N SER A 167 -0.67 19.19 -1.88
CA SER A 167 -0.13 19.53 -3.20
C SER A 167 0.99 20.58 -3.14
N THR A 168 0.89 21.53 -2.20
CA THR A 168 1.88 22.60 -2.00
C THR A 168 2.80 22.38 -0.80
N MET A 169 2.67 21.26 -0.09
CA MET A 169 3.40 20.98 1.14
C MET A 169 4.61 20.08 0.91
N ASP A 170 5.69 20.32 1.61
CA ASP A 170 6.79 19.39 1.76
C ASP A 170 6.51 18.38 2.90
N VAL A 171 7.37 17.37 3.01
CA VAL A 171 7.22 16.30 4.02
C VAL A 171 7.23 16.86 5.44
N LYS A 172 8.05 17.89 5.71
CA LYS A 172 8.17 18.50 7.04
C LYS A 172 6.89 19.23 7.42
N ALA A 173 6.31 19.99 6.49
CA ALA A 173 5.05 20.71 6.71
C ALA A 173 3.89 19.73 6.96
N VAL A 174 3.80 18.66 6.20
CA VAL A 174 2.80 17.60 6.42
C VAL A 174 2.98 16.96 7.80
N PHE A 175 4.21 16.60 8.17
CA PHE A 175 4.50 16.03 9.48
C PHE A 175 4.09 16.94 10.63
N GLN A 176 4.42 18.23 10.55
CA GLN A 176 4.04 19.22 11.58
C GLN A 176 2.52 19.41 11.71
N LEU A 177 1.78 19.20 10.62
CA LEU A 177 0.33 19.30 10.62
C LEU A 177 -0.35 18.08 11.26
N LEU A 178 0.29 16.89 11.14
CA LEU A 178 -0.24 15.63 11.67
C LEU A 178 0.09 15.37 13.15
N CYS A 179 1.08 16.09 13.72
CA CYS A 179 1.55 15.97 15.09
C CYS A 179 1.11 17.16 15.95
#